data_59bb859e866cf6cce0ba3d28c8508ecf
#
_entry.id   59bb859e866cf6cce0ba3d28c8508ecf
#
_cell.length_a   1.000
_cell.length_b   1.000
_cell.length_c   1.000
_cell.angle_alpha   90.00
_cell.angle_beta   90.00
_cell.angle_gamma   90.00
#
_symmetry.space_group_name_H-M   'P 1'
#
loop_
_entity.id
_entity.type
_entity.pdbx_description
1 polymer ?
#
loop_
_entity_poly.entity_id
_entity_poly.type
_entity_poly.pdbx_seq_one_letter_code
_entity_poly.pdbx_strand_id
1 'polypeptide(L)'
;MTTTNPMSPSLRKFALTVHLATSLGWIGAVLAYLALGVSAVTSQEDQMVRAAWIAMELTGWFVLVPLALAALLSGVAMSLGTNRGLFRHYWVVISLVLTIFSTVILLLHMPTVSSLAGMMRDADGSQHSGGHGGDLFHAGGGLVVLLVITTLNVYKPRGLTPYGWRKQQEQRKRSLAVDASD
;
A
#
# COMPACT_ATOMS: atom_id res chain seq x y z
N MET A 1 -21.68 -24.47 6.05
CA MET A 1 -22.23 -23.10 6.15
C MET A 1 -21.38 -22.33 7.15
N THR A 2 -20.34 -21.65 6.71
CA THR A 2 -19.52 -20.80 7.58
C THR A 2 -20.24 -19.46 7.71
N THR A 3 -20.98 -19.29 8.80
CA THR A 3 -21.46 -17.98 9.24
C THR A 3 -20.23 -17.19 9.68
N THR A 4 -19.67 -16.37 8.79
CA THR A 4 -18.68 -15.39 9.20
C THR A 4 -19.38 -14.39 10.12
N ASN A 5 -19.17 -14.54 11.43
CA ASN A 5 -19.62 -13.54 12.39
C ASN A 5 -19.06 -12.17 11.99
N PRO A 6 -19.89 -11.15 11.78
CA PRO A 6 -19.39 -9.83 11.46
C PRO A 6 -18.54 -9.33 12.62
N MET A 7 -17.42 -8.68 12.30
CA MET A 7 -16.57 -8.01 13.29
C MET A 7 -17.40 -7.14 14.24
N SER A 8 -17.08 -7.18 15.54
CA SER A 8 -17.68 -6.27 16.50
C SER A 8 -17.48 -4.81 16.10
N PRO A 9 -18.39 -3.88 16.41
CA PRO A 9 -18.26 -2.46 16.04
C PRO A 9 -16.95 -1.83 16.50
N SER A 10 -16.47 -2.17 17.69
CA SER A 10 -15.21 -1.67 18.26
C SER A 10 -14.00 -2.17 17.48
N LEU A 11 -13.96 -3.47 17.16
CA LEU A 11 -12.88 -4.06 16.37
C LEU A 11 -12.83 -3.49 14.95
N ARG A 12 -14.00 -3.23 14.35
CA ARG A 12 -14.08 -2.60 13.03
C ARG A 12 -13.56 -1.15 13.04
N LYS A 13 -13.87 -0.38 14.09
CA LYS A 13 -13.33 0.99 14.24
C LYS A 13 -11.82 0.96 14.41
N PHE A 14 -11.31 0.06 15.26
CA PHE A 14 -9.88 -0.12 15.46
C PHE A 14 -9.15 -0.50 14.16
N ALA A 15 -9.63 -1.53 13.46
CA ALA A 15 -9.06 -1.96 12.19
C ALA A 15 -9.06 -0.83 11.13
N LEU A 16 -10.13 -0.02 11.08
CA LEU A 16 -10.20 1.14 10.20
C LEU A 16 -9.15 2.20 10.57
N THR A 17 -8.99 2.50 11.85
CA THR A 17 -7.99 3.46 12.34
C THR A 17 -6.58 2.99 11.97
N VAL A 18 -6.26 1.72 12.23
CA VAL A 18 -4.96 1.14 11.87
C VAL A 18 -4.73 1.21 10.35
N HIS A 19 -5.72 0.83 9.56
CA HIS A 19 -5.61 0.86 8.10
C HIS A 19 -5.40 2.29 7.57
N LEU A 20 -6.14 3.26 8.07
CA LEU A 20 -5.98 4.67 7.67
C LEU A 20 -4.60 5.20 8.09
N ALA A 21 -4.18 4.95 9.33
CA ALA A 21 -2.90 5.42 9.84
C ALA A 21 -1.72 4.83 9.04
N THR A 22 -1.76 3.52 8.75
CA THR A 22 -0.69 2.86 7.97
C THR A 22 -0.70 3.29 6.49
N SER A 23 -1.88 3.48 5.88
CA SER A 23 -1.98 3.91 4.48
C SER A 23 -1.51 5.36 4.29
N LEU A 24 -1.92 6.28 5.17
CA LEU A 24 -1.47 7.67 5.13
C LEU A 24 0.01 7.77 5.50
N GLY A 25 0.46 7.00 6.49
CA GLY A 25 1.87 6.89 6.86
C GLY A 25 2.73 6.41 5.70
N TRP A 26 2.26 5.42 4.93
CA TRP A 26 2.97 4.92 3.74
C TRP A 26 3.12 6.01 2.67
N ILE A 27 2.06 6.75 2.37
CA ILE A 27 2.12 7.89 1.42
C ILE A 27 3.13 8.93 1.91
N GLY A 28 3.08 9.32 3.20
CA GLY A 28 4.02 10.27 3.78
C GLY A 28 5.48 9.78 3.73
N ALA A 29 5.70 8.50 4.00
CA ALA A 29 7.03 7.90 3.93
C ALA A 29 7.57 7.85 2.49
N VAL A 30 6.73 7.60 1.47
CA VAL A 30 7.13 7.67 0.06
C VAL A 30 7.48 9.10 -0.34
N LEU A 31 6.75 10.11 0.14
CA LEU A 31 7.09 11.51 -0.10
C LEU A 31 8.45 11.89 0.52
N ALA A 32 8.72 11.46 1.75
CA ALA A 32 10.02 11.66 2.40
C ALA A 32 11.14 10.93 1.63
N TYR A 33 10.90 9.70 1.21
CA TYR A 33 11.83 8.92 0.39
C TYR A 33 12.13 9.60 -0.95
N LEU A 34 11.12 10.16 -1.63
CA LEU A 34 11.31 10.95 -2.85
C LEU A 34 12.17 12.20 -2.61
N ALA A 35 11.96 12.90 -1.49
CA ALA A 35 12.77 14.08 -1.16
C ALA A 35 14.25 13.70 -0.96
N LEU A 36 14.53 12.57 -0.30
CA LEU A 36 15.88 12.03 -0.18
C LEU A 36 16.48 11.65 -1.54
N GLY A 37 15.70 11.00 -2.39
CA GLY A 37 16.12 10.62 -3.74
C GLY A 37 16.43 11.85 -4.61
N VAL A 38 15.61 12.90 -4.55
CA VAL A 38 15.89 14.18 -5.22
C VAL A 38 17.21 14.76 -4.72
N SER A 39 17.44 14.79 -3.40
CA SER A 39 18.69 15.27 -2.82
C SER A 39 19.90 14.45 -3.30
N ALA A 40 19.74 13.12 -3.39
CA ALA A 40 20.80 12.22 -3.89
C ALA A 40 21.18 12.47 -5.35
N VAL A 41 20.22 12.89 -6.20
CA VAL A 41 20.44 13.09 -7.65
C VAL A 41 20.90 14.53 -7.95
N THR A 42 20.45 15.51 -7.18
CA THR A 42 20.70 16.94 -7.48
C THR A 42 21.88 17.53 -6.71
N SER A 43 22.30 16.91 -5.61
CA SER A 43 23.42 17.43 -4.81
C SER A 43 24.75 17.23 -5.55
N GLN A 44 25.59 18.26 -5.43
CA GLN A 44 27.00 18.23 -5.88
C GLN A 44 27.97 17.88 -4.73
N GLU A 45 27.45 17.72 -3.53
CA GLU A 45 28.21 17.43 -2.32
C GLU A 45 28.15 15.90 -2.04
N ASP A 46 29.30 15.24 -2.14
CA ASP A 46 29.42 13.78 -1.96
C ASP A 46 28.89 13.30 -0.61
N GLN A 47 29.11 14.10 0.46
CA GLN A 47 28.61 13.77 1.79
C GLN A 47 27.08 13.77 1.84
N MET A 48 26.42 14.71 1.16
CA MET A 48 24.96 14.78 1.09
C MET A 48 24.40 13.59 0.30
N VAL A 49 25.00 13.26 -0.84
CA VAL A 49 24.60 12.10 -1.66
C VAL A 49 24.71 10.80 -0.86
N ARG A 50 25.84 10.61 -0.16
CA ARG A 50 26.07 9.44 0.71
C ARG A 50 25.04 9.36 1.83
N ALA A 51 24.81 10.46 2.52
CA ALA A 51 23.82 10.53 3.61
C ALA A 51 22.40 10.21 3.11
N ALA A 52 22.02 10.73 1.93
CA ALA A 52 20.73 10.48 1.33
C ALA A 52 20.50 9.00 1.01
N TRP A 53 21.46 8.30 0.39
CA TRP A 53 21.35 6.87 0.08
C TRP A 53 21.23 6.01 1.35
N ILE A 54 22.04 6.30 2.37
CA ILE A 54 21.96 5.59 3.66
C ILE A 54 20.60 5.82 4.33
N ALA A 55 20.10 7.07 4.31
CA ALA A 55 18.80 7.40 4.86
C ALA A 55 17.64 6.73 4.07
N MET A 56 17.75 6.63 2.74
CA MET A 56 16.80 5.92 1.89
C MET A 56 16.74 4.43 2.23
N GLU A 57 17.88 3.77 2.43
CA GLU A 57 17.92 2.36 2.85
C GLU A 57 17.22 2.15 4.19
N LEU A 58 17.55 2.96 5.20
CA LEU A 58 16.92 2.89 6.53
C LEU A 58 15.42 3.15 6.46
N THR A 59 15.02 4.21 5.76
CA THR A 59 13.61 4.54 5.57
C THR A 59 12.87 3.44 4.81
N GLY A 60 13.49 2.85 3.82
CA GLY A 60 12.92 1.75 3.04
C GLY A 60 12.61 0.54 3.91
N TRP A 61 13.61 0.00 4.59
CA TRP A 61 13.46 -1.22 5.38
C TRP A 61 12.66 -1.04 6.67
N PHE A 62 12.83 0.06 7.39
CA PHE A 62 12.25 0.25 8.72
C PHE A 62 10.94 1.04 8.73
N VAL A 63 10.61 1.74 7.63
CA VAL A 63 9.38 2.54 7.55
C VAL A 63 8.51 2.09 6.38
N LEU A 64 9.02 2.11 5.14
CA LEU A 64 8.20 1.80 3.96
C LEU A 64 7.70 0.35 3.96
N VAL A 65 8.60 -0.63 4.16
CA VAL A 65 8.23 -2.05 4.15
C VAL A 65 7.24 -2.39 5.26
N PRO A 66 7.46 -2.02 6.54
CA PRO A 66 6.47 -2.29 7.60
C PRO A 66 5.12 -1.62 7.35
N LEU A 67 5.10 -0.37 6.86
CA LEU A 67 3.85 0.33 6.57
C LEU A 67 3.09 -0.30 5.40
N ALA A 68 3.79 -0.71 4.35
CA ALA A 68 3.18 -1.41 3.21
C ALA A 68 2.53 -2.73 3.63
N LEU A 69 3.23 -3.54 4.42
CA LEU A 69 2.71 -4.80 4.95
C LEU A 69 1.54 -4.57 5.91
N ALA A 70 1.64 -3.59 6.81
CA ALA A 70 0.57 -3.26 7.75
C ALA A 70 -0.68 -2.73 7.03
N ALA A 71 -0.53 -1.89 6.00
CA ALA A 71 -1.63 -1.41 5.16
C ALA A 71 -2.30 -2.56 4.40
N LEU A 72 -1.51 -3.48 3.83
CA LEU A 72 -2.01 -4.66 3.14
C LEU A 72 -2.79 -5.58 4.10
N LEU A 73 -2.21 -5.95 5.22
CA LEU A 73 -2.82 -6.87 6.20
C LEU A 73 -4.09 -6.28 6.81
N SER A 74 -4.05 -5.00 7.22
CA SER A 74 -5.24 -4.34 7.77
C SER A 74 -6.34 -4.17 6.74
N GLY A 75 -6.01 -3.89 5.47
CA GLY A 75 -6.97 -3.82 4.36
C GLY A 75 -7.65 -5.17 4.09
N VAL A 76 -6.89 -6.26 4.08
CA VAL A 76 -7.42 -7.63 3.97
C VAL A 76 -8.32 -7.95 5.16
N ALA A 77 -7.87 -7.69 6.39
CA ALA A 77 -8.65 -7.94 7.60
C ALA A 77 -10.00 -7.19 7.57
N MET A 78 -10.00 -5.92 7.19
CA MET A 78 -11.23 -5.14 7.02
C MET A 78 -12.16 -5.70 5.95
N SER A 79 -11.60 -6.13 4.81
CA SER A 79 -12.40 -6.68 3.71
C SER A 79 -13.07 -8.00 4.07
N LEU A 80 -12.39 -8.86 4.82
CA LEU A 80 -12.92 -10.14 5.30
C LEU A 80 -13.91 -9.96 6.46
N GLY A 81 -13.63 -9.03 7.37
CA GLY A 81 -14.44 -8.78 8.56
C GLY A 81 -15.72 -7.95 8.31
N THR A 82 -15.99 -7.50 7.09
CA THR A 82 -17.17 -6.72 6.76
C THR A 82 -18.08 -7.46 5.78
N ASN A 83 -19.41 -7.22 5.89
CA ASN A 83 -20.41 -7.76 4.95
C ASN A 83 -20.16 -7.34 3.48
N ARG A 84 -19.25 -6.40 3.23
CA ARG A 84 -18.87 -5.97 1.87
C ARG A 84 -18.10 -7.06 1.12
N GLY A 85 -17.34 -7.92 1.83
CA GLY A 85 -16.59 -9.04 1.25
C GLY A 85 -15.47 -8.58 0.31
N LEU A 86 -14.35 -9.31 0.33
CA LEU A 86 -13.15 -9.00 -0.46
C LEU A 86 -13.45 -8.91 -1.97
N PHE A 87 -14.29 -9.79 -2.47
CA PHE A 87 -14.58 -9.95 -3.92
C PHE A 87 -15.94 -9.40 -4.35
N ARG A 88 -16.64 -8.66 -3.50
CA ARG A 88 -18.01 -8.19 -3.82
C ARG A 88 -18.02 -6.95 -4.72
N HIS A 89 -17.02 -6.09 -4.62
CA HIS A 89 -16.92 -4.82 -5.33
C HIS A 89 -15.61 -4.73 -6.11
N TYR A 90 -15.67 -4.28 -7.36
CA TYR A 90 -14.48 -4.12 -8.20
C TYR A 90 -13.43 -3.20 -7.59
N TRP A 91 -13.82 -2.08 -6.97
CA TRP A 91 -12.87 -1.14 -6.38
C TRP A 91 -12.04 -1.75 -5.24
N VAL A 92 -12.61 -2.69 -4.47
CA VAL A 92 -11.87 -3.42 -3.41
C VAL A 92 -10.83 -4.35 -4.03
N VAL A 93 -11.24 -5.10 -5.07
CA VAL A 93 -10.34 -6.02 -5.77
C VAL A 93 -9.19 -5.27 -6.43
N ILE A 94 -9.48 -4.18 -7.14
CA ILE A 94 -8.47 -3.35 -7.81
C ILE A 94 -7.51 -2.75 -6.79
N SER A 95 -8.02 -2.16 -5.70
CA SER A 95 -7.18 -1.61 -4.64
C SER A 95 -6.28 -2.67 -4.01
N LEU A 96 -6.79 -3.88 -3.77
CA LEU A 96 -6.01 -4.98 -3.22
C LEU A 96 -4.90 -5.40 -4.17
N VAL A 97 -5.22 -5.61 -5.45
CA VAL A 97 -4.24 -6.01 -6.48
C VAL A 97 -3.14 -4.95 -6.60
N LEU A 98 -3.51 -3.67 -6.67
CA LEU A 98 -2.54 -2.58 -6.73
C LEU A 98 -1.68 -2.50 -5.46
N THR A 99 -2.25 -2.73 -4.28
CA THR A 99 -1.50 -2.73 -3.02
C THR A 99 -0.50 -3.89 -2.96
N ILE A 100 -0.91 -5.10 -3.36
CA ILE A 100 0.00 -6.26 -3.46
C ILE A 100 1.12 -5.96 -4.45
N PHE A 101 0.77 -5.47 -5.64
CA PHE A 101 1.73 -5.14 -6.69
C PHE A 101 2.77 -4.11 -6.21
N SER A 102 2.31 -3.01 -5.58
CA SER A 102 3.21 -1.99 -5.03
C SER A 102 4.11 -2.54 -3.91
N THR A 103 3.57 -3.41 -3.05
CA THR A 103 4.34 -4.05 -1.98
C THR A 103 5.41 -4.98 -2.55
N VAL A 104 5.07 -5.78 -3.56
CA VAL A 104 6.02 -6.69 -4.23
C VAL A 104 7.13 -5.89 -4.93
N ILE A 105 6.77 -4.85 -5.68
CA ILE A 105 7.78 -3.98 -6.33
C ILE A 105 8.70 -3.34 -5.30
N LEU A 106 8.15 -2.82 -4.18
CA LEU A 106 8.95 -2.27 -3.10
C LEU A 106 9.96 -3.30 -2.57
N LEU A 107 9.51 -4.50 -2.26
CA LEU A 107 10.39 -5.57 -1.74
C LEU A 107 11.46 -5.99 -2.74
N LEU A 108 11.14 -6.07 -4.02
CA LEU A 108 12.10 -6.40 -5.08
C LEU A 108 13.11 -5.26 -5.33
N HIS A 109 12.73 -4.02 -5.05
CA HIS A 109 13.59 -2.86 -5.24
C HIS A 109 14.56 -2.62 -4.07
N MET A 110 14.20 -3.01 -2.86
CA MET A 110 14.99 -2.77 -1.64
C MET A 110 16.43 -3.32 -1.69
N PRO A 111 16.71 -4.53 -2.24
CA PRO A 111 18.08 -5.01 -2.38
C PRO A 111 18.97 -4.10 -3.23
N THR A 112 18.42 -3.48 -4.28
CA THR A 112 19.13 -2.51 -5.11
C THR A 112 19.51 -1.27 -4.29
N VAL A 113 18.57 -0.73 -3.53
CA VAL A 113 18.82 0.40 -2.62
C VAL A 113 19.90 0.07 -1.60
N SER A 114 19.83 -1.14 -1.00
CA SER A 114 20.85 -1.60 -0.03
C SER A 114 22.23 -1.74 -0.66
N SER A 115 22.32 -2.23 -1.91
CA SER A 115 23.60 -2.35 -2.59
C SER A 115 24.22 -0.97 -2.89
N LEU A 116 23.40 -0.01 -3.33
CA LEU A 116 23.84 1.37 -3.57
C LEU A 116 24.28 2.06 -2.26
N ALA A 117 23.51 1.91 -1.20
CA ALA A 117 23.88 2.44 0.11
C ALA A 117 25.18 1.80 0.65
N GLY A 118 25.40 0.50 0.39
CA GLY A 118 26.64 -0.21 0.69
C GLY A 118 27.83 0.39 -0.05
N MET A 119 27.71 0.55 -1.37
CA MET A 119 28.76 1.20 -2.18
C MET A 119 29.09 2.61 -1.67
N MET A 120 28.08 3.37 -1.23
CA MET A 120 28.29 4.71 -0.67
C MET A 120 28.97 4.68 0.71
N ARG A 121 28.80 3.62 1.50
CA ARG A 121 29.54 3.44 2.77
C ARG A 121 31.01 3.14 2.55
N ASP A 122 31.30 2.33 1.54
CA ASP A 122 32.66 1.81 1.26
C ASP A 122 33.47 2.75 0.38
N ALA A 123 32.83 3.72 -0.30
CA ALA A 123 33.50 4.66 -1.19
C ALA A 123 34.38 5.64 -0.40
N ASP A 124 35.68 5.50 -0.60
CA ASP A 124 36.72 6.42 -0.10
C ASP A 124 36.74 7.66 -1.03
N GLY A 125 35.74 8.55 -0.92
CA GLY A 125 35.71 9.92 -1.43
C GLY A 125 35.87 10.18 -2.95
N SER A 126 35.99 9.17 -3.81
CA SER A 126 36.44 9.40 -5.20
C SER A 126 35.57 8.77 -6.31
N GLN A 127 34.45 8.12 -6.00
CA GLN A 127 33.57 7.60 -7.05
C GLN A 127 32.23 8.34 -7.05
N HIS A 128 32.10 9.30 -7.96
CA HIS A 128 30.82 9.84 -8.41
C HIS A 128 30.02 8.72 -9.12
N SER A 129 29.39 7.84 -8.37
CA SER A 129 28.34 6.98 -8.91
C SER A 129 27.13 7.88 -9.12
N GLY A 130 27.02 8.44 -10.30
CA GLY A 130 25.90 9.28 -10.70
C GLY A 130 24.58 8.63 -10.28
N GLY A 131 23.77 9.39 -9.53
CA GLY A 131 22.50 8.92 -9.00
C GLY A 131 21.67 8.28 -10.10
N HIS A 132 21.27 7.03 -9.87
CA HIS A 132 20.43 6.30 -10.80
C HIS A 132 19.01 6.89 -10.71
N GLY A 133 18.63 7.72 -11.69
CA GLY A 133 17.27 8.30 -11.78
C GLY A 133 16.15 7.25 -11.75
N GLY A 134 16.49 5.96 -11.88
CA GLY A 134 15.57 4.84 -11.77
C GLY A 134 14.86 4.76 -10.41
N ASP A 135 15.52 5.12 -9.30
CA ASP A 135 14.91 5.10 -7.96
C ASP A 135 13.81 6.15 -7.82
N LEU A 136 14.02 7.35 -8.36
CA LEU A 136 13.02 8.40 -8.41
C LEU A 136 11.80 7.98 -9.23
N PHE A 137 12.03 7.28 -10.35
CA PHE A 137 10.94 6.77 -11.19
C PHE A 137 10.10 5.71 -10.44
N HIS A 138 10.73 4.77 -9.73
CA HIS A 138 10.04 3.76 -8.93
C HIS A 138 9.26 4.40 -7.78
N ALA A 139 9.86 5.31 -7.03
CA ALA A 139 9.21 5.98 -5.91
C ALA A 139 8.07 6.90 -6.39
N GLY A 140 8.27 7.65 -7.49
CA GLY A 140 7.23 8.48 -8.10
C GLY A 140 6.07 7.67 -8.65
N GLY A 141 6.36 6.57 -9.35
CA GLY A 141 5.33 5.61 -9.81
C GLY A 141 4.57 5.00 -8.65
N GLY A 142 5.27 4.59 -7.58
CA GLY A 142 4.66 4.10 -6.35
C GLY A 142 3.70 5.12 -5.72
N LEU A 143 4.10 6.39 -5.64
CA LEU A 143 3.24 7.47 -5.13
C LEU A 143 1.96 7.61 -5.96
N VAL A 144 2.06 7.62 -7.28
CA VAL A 144 0.89 7.69 -8.17
C VAL A 144 -0.05 6.53 -7.92
N VAL A 145 0.46 5.30 -7.82
CA VAL A 145 -0.36 4.12 -7.53
C VAL A 145 -1.05 4.24 -6.17
N LEU A 146 -0.36 4.70 -5.12
CA LEU A 146 -0.95 4.92 -3.80
C LEU A 146 -2.06 5.97 -3.81
N LEU A 147 -1.90 7.06 -4.58
CA LEU A 147 -2.93 8.08 -4.77
C LEU A 147 -4.15 7.51 -5.52
N VAL A 148 -3.95 6.68 -6.54
CA VAL A 148 -5.03 5.98 -7.23
C VAL A 148 -5.77 5.05 -6.27
N ILE A 149 -5.07 4.24 -5.47
CA ILE A 149 -5.68 3.38 -4.45
C ILE A 149 -6.51 4.20 -3.47
N THR A 150 -5.96 5.32 -2.98
CA THR A 150 -6.64 6.22 -2.04
C THR A 150 -7.91 6.79 -2.66
N THR A 151 -7.84 7.25 -3.90
CA THR A 151 -8.98 7.77 -4.65
C THR A 151 -10.07 6.71 -4.80
N LEU A 152 -9.72 5.49 -5.21
CA LEU A 152 -10.68 4.38 -5.32
C LEU A 152 -11.36 4.07 -3.98
N ASN A 153 -10.60 4.12 -2.88
CA ASN A 153 -11.13 3.85 -1.54
C ASN A 153 -12.02 4.98 -1.00
N VAL A 154 -11.80 6.23 -1.40
CA VAL A 154 -12.63 7.39 -1.03
C VAL A 154 -13.90 7.43 -1.86
N TYR A 155 -13.79 7.41 -3.19
CA TYR A 155 -14.94 7.56 -4.09
C TYR A 155 -15.82 6.32 -4.20
N LYS A 156 -15.26 5.11 -3.94
CA LYS A 156 -15.99 3.82 -3.95
C LYS A 156 -16.91 3.69 -5.16
N PRO A 157 -16.39 3.68 -6.40
CA PRO A 157 -17.21 3.66 -7.60
C PRO A 157 -18.21 2.50 -7.55
N ARG A 158 -19.45 2.74 -8.01
CA ARG A 158 -20.52 1.75 -8.03
C ARG A 158 -20.16 0.64 -9.04
N GLY A 159 -20.02 -0.59 -8.57
CA GLY A 159 -19.75 -1.76 -9.42
C GLY A 159 -19.66 -3.01 -8.56
N LEU A 160 -20.60 -3.93 -8.79
CA LEU A 160 -20.58 -5.26 -8.19
C LEU A 160 -19.89 -6.23 -9.14
N THR A 161 -19.02 -7.07 -8.60
CA THR A 161 -18.48 -8.20 -9.35
C THR A 161 -19.60 -9.22 -9.65
N PRO A 162 -19.44 -10.15 -10.61
CA PRO A 162 -20.41 -11.23 -10.85
C PRO A 162 -20.71 -12.05 -9.58
N TYR A 163 -19.73 -12.21 -8.69
CA TYR A 163 -19.91 -12.83 -7.39
C TYR A 163 -20.77 -11.96 -6.46
N GLY A 164 -20.52 -10.66 -6.42
CA GLY A 164 -21.30 -9.71 -5.64
C GLY A 164 -22.76 -9.66 -6.06
N TRP A 165 -23.03 -9.70 -7.36
CA TRP A 165 -24.38 -9.76 -7.93
C TRP A 165 -25.14 -11.02 -7.52
N ARG A 166 -24.52 -12.20 -7.66
CA ARG A 166 -25.13 -13.48 -7.22
C ARG A 166 -25.49 -13.47 -5.73
N LYS A 167 -24.55 -13.00 -4.89
CA LYS A 167 -24.76 -12.93 -3.45
C LYS A 167 -25.89 -11.97 -3.06
N GLN A 168 -26.04 -10.86 -3.76
CA GLN A 168 -27.12 -9.90 -3.56
C GLN A 168 -28.47 -10.48 -3.96
N GLN A 169 -28.55 -11.20 -5.07
CA GLN A 169 -29.79 -11.89 -5.49
C GLN A 169 -30.21 -12.98 -4.49
N GLU A 170 -29.27 -13.77 -3.96
CA GLU A 170 -29.55 -14.76 -2.93
C GLU A 170 -30.10 -14.13 -1.66
N GLN A 171 -29.52 -13.01 -1.22
CA GLN A 171 -30.01 -12.27 -0.06
C GLN A 171 -31.42 -11.75 -0.27
N ARG A 172 -31.71 -11.19 -1.45
CA ARG A 172 -33.05 -10.69 -1.80
C ARG A 172 -34.09 -11.81 -1.84
N LYS A 173 -33.76 -12.98 -2.40
CA LYS A 173 -34.65 -14.15 -2.41
C LYS A 173 -34.97 -14.63 -1.00
N ARG A 174 -33.99 -14.63 -0.10
CA ARG A 174 -34.18 -15.03 1.31
C ARG A 174 -35.11 -14.06 2.07
N SER A 175 -34.92 -12.73 1.90
CA SER A 175 -35.80 -11.76 2.57
C SER A 175 -37.25 -11.90 2.09
N LEU A 176 -37.49 -12.05 0.77
CA LEU A 176 -38.83 -12.26 0.24
C LEU A 176 -39.49 -13.59 0.73
N ALA A 177 -38.72 -14.64 0.94
CA ALA A 177 -39.21 -15.91 1.47
C ALA A 177 -39.61 -15.82 2.96
N VAL A 178 -38.90 -15.01 3.73
CA VAL A 178 -39.23 -14.74 5.14
C VAL A 178 -40.52 -13.91 5.21
N ASP A 179 -40.61 -12.81 4.46
CA ASP A 179 -41.79 -11.94 4.42
C ASP A 179 -43.07 -12.64 3.91
N ALA A 180 -42.93 -13.73 3.14
CA ALA A 180 -44.06 -14.53 2.65
C ALA A 180 -44.50 -15.64 3.63
N SER A 181 -43.73 -15.89 4.69
CA SER A 181 -44.02 -16.90 5.71
C SER A 181 -44.67 -16.33 6.99
N ASP A 182 -44.66 -15.01 7.14
CA ASP A 182 -45.34 -14.25 8.21
C ASP A 182 -46.72 -13.76 7.72
#